data_7edfac6725ff3314fbf893aa94d33d60
#
_entry.id   7edfac6725ff3314fbf893aa94d33d60
#
_cell.length_a   1.000
_cell.length_b   1.000
_cell.length_c   1.000
_cell.angle_alpha   90.00
_cell.angle_beta   90.00
_cell.angle_gamma   90.00
#
_symmetry.space_group_name_H-M   'P 1'
#
loop_
_entity.id
_entity.type
_entity.pdbx_description
1 polymer ?
#
loop_
_entity_poly.entity_id
_entity_poly.type
_entity_poly.pdbx_seq_one_letter_code
_entity_poly.pdbx_strand_id
1 'polypeptide(L)'
;MAVTQYFLGGNTVRGFVSFYSGFCRRPEDFLWVIKGGPGCGKSSFMKTIGRAAEEKGLDVEYVLCSGDPESVDGVYFPALHTGYADGTAPHVLEAVTPGAAGLYLDLGRFYDRLALQPERRTIEQLQRRYQALYREAYAKLAALAPAACRLPDADGAQRRFLRAVTCRGLFQSAPPAGAVQLVSAVELEALRARPGAVWYQNPLFPDVTEAVWLPGEARYYRGPDTPLPELSDVFSLLAQAKALHDELEAVYNPHVDFARVYALAHAHALQLLG
;
A
#
# COMPACT_ATOMS: atom_id res chain seq x y z
N MET A 1 -11.82 -9.39 -17.06
CA MET A 1 -11.66 -8.59 -15.82
C MET A 1 -10.67 -9.29 -14.92
N ALA A 2 -9.58 -8.65 -14.58
CA ALA A 2 -8.61 -9.10 -13.60
C ALA A 2 -8.57 -8.11 -12.42
N VAL A 3 -8.55 -8.62 -11.20
CA VAL A 3 -8.34 -7.84 -9.99
C VAL A 3 -6.96 -8.21 -9.45
N THR A 4 -6.05 -7.25 -9.45
CA THR A 4 -4.68 -7.43 -8.95
C THR A 4 -4.52 -6.68 -7.62
N GLN A 5 -3.83 -7.29 -6.67
CA GLN A 5 -3.53 -6.69 -5.37
C GLN A 5 -2.03 -6.74 -5.11
N TYR A 6 -1.46 -5.63 -4.66
CA TYR A 6 -0.04 -5.53 -4.35
C TYR A 6 0.24 -4.44 -3.31
N PHE A 7 1.46 -4.41 -2.79
CA PHE A 7 1.92 -3.36 -1.88
C PHE A 7 2.96 -2.48 -2.59
N LEU A 8 2.89 -1.17 -2.35
CA LEU A 8 3.89 -0.19 -2.79
C LEU A 8 4.55 0.53 -1.62
N GLY A 9 4.24 0.15 -0.41
CA GLY A 9 4.89 0.64 0.79
C GLY A 9 5.11 -0.50 1.79
N GLY A 10 6.15 -0.45 2.60
CA GLY A 10 6.44 -1.51 3.57
C GLY A 10 7.29 -1.08 4.74
N ASN A 11 7.10 -1.80 5.83
CA ASN A 11 7.91 -1.67 7.04
C ASN A 11 9.14 -2.56 6.90
N THR A 12 10.31 -1.99 6.69
CA THR A 12 11.54 -2.70 6.35
C THR A 12 12.64 -2.44 7.38
N VAL A 13 13.77 -3.14 7.25
CA VAL A 13 14.99 -2.87 8.04
C VAL A 13 15.54 -1.45 7.82
N ARG A 14 15.07 -0.73 6.80
CA ARG A 14 15.41 0.67 6.53
C ARG A 14 14.30 1.65 6.91
N GLY A 15 13.37 1.22 7.75
CA GLY A 15 12.16 1.97 8.06
C GLY A 15 11.08 1.77 7.00
N PHE A 16 10.18 2.75 6.87
CA PHE A 16 9.17 2.69 5.81
C PHE A 16 9.81 2.97 4.44
N VAL A 17 9.68 2.02 3.52
CA VAL A 17 10.14 2.16 2.14
C VAL A 17 8.93 2.27 1.22
N SER A 18 8.95 3.24 0.31
CA SER A 18 7.86 3.53 -0.62
C SER A 18 8.30 3.36 -2.07
N PHE A 19 7.52 2.63 -2.85
CA PHE A 19 7.70 2.44 -4.29
C PHE A 19 6.65 3.20 -5.11
N TYR A 20 5.94 4.13 -4.52
CA TYR A 20 4.91 4.93 -5.19
C TYR A 20 5.44 5.85 -6.29
N SER A 21 6.77 6.04 -6.36
CA SER A 21 7.38 6.83 -7.44
C SER A 21 7.10 6.27 -8.84
N GLY A 22 6.79 4.98 -8.95
CA GLY A 22 6.41 4.31 -10.21
C GLY A 22 4.90 4.15 -10.42
N PHE A 23 4.08 4.50 -9.42
CA PHE A 23 2.65 4.31 -9.50
C PHE A 23 1.99 5.35 -10.40
N CYS A 24 1.18 4.92 -11.38
CA CYS A 24 0.44 5.79 -12.28
C CYS A 24 1.36 6.83 -12.95
N ARG A 25 2.39 6.37 -13.70
CA ARG A 25 3.47 7.20 -14.26
C ARG A 25 3.69 7.04 -15.76
N ARG A 26 2.79 6.36 -16.47
CA ARG A 26 2.83 6.34 -17.93
C ARG A 26 2.52 7.74 -18.47
N PRO A 27 2.97 8.10 -19.68
CA PRO A 27 2.73 9.43 -20.24
C PRO A 27 1.25 9.84 -20.30
N GLU A 28 0.37 8.86 -20.47
CA GLU A 28 -1.08 9.01 -20.57
C GLU A 28 -1.81 8.96 -19.22
N ASP A 29 -1.12 8.62 -18.13
CA ASP A 29 -1.74 8.43 -16.83
C ASP A 29 -2.13 9.75 -16.16
N PHE A 30 -3.25 9.69 -15.41
CA PHE A 30 -3.72 10.77 -14.55
C PHE A 30 -3.88 10.29 -13.11
N LEU A 31 -3.23 10.95 -12.17
CA LEU A 31 -3.23 10.58 -10.75
C LEU A 31 -4.00 11.57 -9.88
N TRP A 32 -5.04 11.07 -9.20
CA TRP A 32 -5.70 11.77 -8.11
C TRP A 32 -4.98 11.51 -6.78
N VAL A 33 -4.34 12.53 -6.23
CA VAL A 33 -3.67 12.46 -4.93
C VAL A 33 -4.64 12.84 -3.83
N ILE A 34 -5.08 11.87 -3.04
CA ILE A 34 -6.06 12.07 -1.97
C ILE A 34 -5.35 12.60 -0.72
N LYS A 35 -5.78 13.73 -0.21
CA LYS A 35 -5.34 14.30 1.05
C LYS A 35 -6.46 14.20 2.09
N GLY A 36 -6.08 13.96 3.35
CA GLY A 36 -7.00 13.85 4.47
C GLY A 36 -6.39 13.06 5.62
N GLY A 37 -6.79 13.36 6.83
CA GLY A 37 -6.28 12.70 8.03
C GLY A 37 -6.83 11.27 8.23
N PRO A 38 -6.52 10.66 9.39
CA PRO A 38 -7.04 9.36 9.75
C PRO A 38 -8.59 9.34 9.75
N GLY A 39 -9.17 8.21 9.40
CA GLY A 39 -10.62 7.99 9.47
C GLY A 39 -11.49 8.80 8.50
N CYS A 40 -10.92 9.65 7.60
CA CYS A 40 -11.73 10.45 6.66
C CYS A 40 -12.29 9.70 5.44
N GLY A 41 -12.14 8.38 5.40
CA GLY A 41 -12.76 7.55 4.37
C GLY A 41 -11.96 7.39 3.07
N LYS A 42 -10.65 7.68 3.03
CA LYS A 42 -9.80 7.53 1.83
C LYS A 42 -9.88 6.15 1.20
N SER A 43 -9.68 5.10 2.01
CA SER A 43 -9.76 3.71 1.57
C SER A 43 -11.17 3.36 1.05
N SER A 44 -12.22 3.76 1.76
CA SER A 44 -13.61 3.53 1.34
C SER A 44 -13.95 4.26 0.04
N PHE A 45 -13.45 5.50 -0.13
CA PHE A 45 -13.57 6.27 -1.36
C PHE A 45 -12.98 5.49 -2.56
N MET A 46 -11.73 5.04 -2.43
CA MET A 46 -11.04 4.29 -3.49
C MET A 46 -11.70 2.94 -3.77
N LYS A 47 -12.12 2.21 -2.74
CA LYS A 47 -12.87 0.95 -2.90
C LYS A 47 -14.22 1.14 -3.58
N THR A 48 -14.92 2.25 -3.35
CA THR A 48 -16.20 2.55 -4.02
C THR A 48 -16.00 2.69 -5.53
N ILE A 49 -14.98 3.44 -5.95
CA ILE A 49 -14.67 3.62 -7.38
C ILE A 49 -14.18 2.29 -7.99
N GLY A 50 -13.31 1.56 -7.26
CA GLY A 50 -12.80 0.28 -7.71
C GLY A 50 -13.92 -0.75 -7.97
N ARG A 51 -14.86 -0.89 -7.04
CA ARG A 51 -16.03 -1.79 -7.22
C ARG A 51 -16.90 -1.39 -8.40
N ALA A 52 -17.16 -0.10 -8.59
CA ALA A 52 -17.92 0.37 -9.74
C ALA A 52 -17.23 0.04 -11.08
N ALA A 53 -15.89 0.08 -11.12
CA ALA A 53 -15.12 -0.33 -12.29
C ALA A 53 -15.16 -1.87 -12.49
N GLU A 54 -15.07 -2.65 -11.41
CA GLU A 54 -15.23 -4.12 -11.47
C GLU A 54 -16.63 -4.50 -12.00
N GLU A 55 -17.69 -3.84 -11.54
CA GLU A 55 -19.07 -4.06 -12.02
C GLU A 55 -19.23 -3.77 -13.53
N LYS A 56 -18.41 -2.86 -14.07
CA LYS A 56 -18.31 -2.58 -15.51
C LYS A 56 -17.38 -3.55 -16.27
N GLY A 57 -16.78 -4.54 -15.58
CA GLY A 57 -15.90 -5.53 -16.17
C GLY A 57 -14.49 -5.04 -16.49
N LEU A 58 -14.06 -3.92 -15.91
CA LEU A 58 -12.71 -3.38 -16.10
C LEU A 58 -11.68 -4.07 -15.21
N ASP A 59 -10.44 -4.10 -15.66
CA ASP A 59 -9.32 -4.54 -14.82
C ASP A 59 -9.01 -3.47 -13.77
N VAL A 60 -8.80 -3.90 -12.53
CA VAL A 60 -8.54 -3.03 -11.38
C VAL A 60 -7.31 -3.50 -10.63
N GLU A 61 -6.43 -2.56 -10.31
CA GLU A 61 -5.27 -2.80 -9.45
C GLU A 61 -5.46 -2.07 -8.13
N TYR A 62 -5.43 -2.82 -7.01
CA TYR A 62 -5.47 -2.26 -5.67
C TYR A 62 -4.09 -2.27 -5.02
N VAL A 63 -3.66 -1.13 -4.53
CA VAL A 63 -2.49 -1.01 -3.65
C VAL A 63 -2.97 -1.14 -2.22
N LEU A 64 -2.56 -2.21 -1.54
CA LEU A 64 -2.93 -2.48 -0.17
C LEU A 64 -2.11 -1.64 0.81
N CYS A 65 -2.72 -1.22 1.91
CA CYS A 65 -2.02 -0.53 2.98
C CYS A 65 -1.13 -1.51 3.77
N SER A 66 0.13 -1.17 3.95
CA SER A 66 1.07 -2.01 4.71
C SER A 66 0.86 -1.98 6.22
N GLY A 67 0.15 -0.97 6.72
CA GLY A 67 -0.25 -0.90 8.14
C GLY A 67 -1.58 -1.59 8.42
N ASP A 68 -2.43 -1.73 7.40
CA ASP A 68 -3.74 -2.38 7.46
C ASP A 68 -4.10 -2.99 6.09
N PRO A 69 -3.71 -4.25 5.82
CA PRO A 69 -3.94 -4.88 4.51
C PRO A 69 -5.41 -5.07 4.12
N GLU A 70 -6.35 -4.82 5.03
CA GLU A 70 -7.78 -4.73 4.71
C GLU A 70 -8.16 -3.36 4.11
N SER A 71 -7.30 -2.36 4.26
CA SER A 71 -7.42 -1.04 3.64
C SER A 71 -6.62 -0.93 2.36
N VAL A 72 -6.97 0.05 1.52
CA VAL A 72 -6.23 0.36 0.30
C VAL A 72 -5.64 1.77 0.37
N ASP A 73 -4.42 1.90 -0.10
CA ASP A 73 -3.68 3.16 -0.22
C ASP A 73 -3.66 3.65 -1.68
N GLY A 74 -4.14 2.83 -2.63
CA GLY A 74 -4.28 3.22 -4.02
C GLY A 74 -5.19 2.30 -4.81
N VAL A 75 -5.72 2.82 -5.92
CA VAL A 75 -6.43 2.06 -6.94
C VAL A 75 -6.05 2.59 -8.32
N TYR A 76 -5.81 1.71 -9.28
CA TYR A 76 -5.46 2.08 -10.64
C TYR A 76 -6.32 1.30 -11.65
N PHE A 77 -6.72 1.99 -12.69
CA PHE A 77 -7.55 1.48 -13.78
C PHE A 77 -6.74 1.49 -15.08
N PRO A 78 -6.10 0.38 -15.46
CA PRO A 78 -5.18 0.35 -16.61
C PRO A 78 -5.80 0.80 -17.93
N ALA A 79 -7.06 0.40 -18.18
CA ALA A 79 -7.76 0.75 -19.41
C ALA A 79 -8.19 2.23 -19.48
N LEU A 80 -8.23 2.93 -18.34
CA LEU A 80 -8.64 4.33 -18.22
C LEU A 80 -7.46 5.25 -17.92
N HIS A 81 -6.25 4.72 -17.81
CA HIS A 81 -5.05 5.47 -17.49
C HIS A 81 -5.23 6.39 -16.27
N THR A 82 -5.99 5.94 -15.27
CA THR A 82 -6.35 6.78 -14.12
C THR A 82 -6.07 6.04 -12.83
N GLY A 83 -5.47 6.73 -11.87
CA GLY A 83 -5.21 6.22 -10.54
C GLY A 83 -5.65 7.18 -9.44
N TYR A 84 -5.93 6.63 -8.28
CA TYR A 84 -6.14 7.35 -7.03
C TYR A 84 -5.16 6.80 -6.00
N ALA A 85 -4.52 7.67 -5.23
CA ALA A 85 -3.60 7.24 -4.19
C ALA A 85 -3.70 8.12 -2.94
N ASP A 86 -3.51 7.50 -1.77
CA ASP A 86 -3.34 8.22 -0.51
C ASP A 86 -2.02 9.01 -0.56
N GLY A 87 -2.11 10.33 -0.50
CA GLY A 87 -0.96 11.23 -0.49
C GLY A 87 -0.55 11.68 0.89
N THR A 88 -1.04 11.03 1.96
CA THR A 88 -0.68 11.38 3.32
C THR A 88 0.52 10.57 3.83
N ALA A 89 1.14 10.99 4.92
CA ALA A 89 2.24 10.23 5.53
C ALA A 89 1.78 8.80 5.90
N PRO A 90 2.64 7.80 5.70
CA PRO A 90 4.06 7.87 5.34
C PRO A 90 4.38 7.96 3.84
N HIS A 91 3.37 7.89 2.94
CA HIS A 91 3.59 7.85 1.48
C HIS A 91 4.04 9.20 0.90
N VAL A 92 3.48 10.31 1.39
CA VAL A 92 3.76 11.70 0.98
C VAL A 92 3.86 11.86 -0.54
N LEU A 93 2.75 11.61 -1.23
CA LEU A 93 2.68 11.79 -2.67
C LEU A 93 2.30 13.22 -3.04
N GLU A 94 2.89 13.70 -4.13
CA GLU A 94 2.55 14.97 -4.75
C GLU A 94 2.14 14.75 -6.21
N ALA A 95 1.22 15.59 -6.69
CA ALA A 95 0.83 15.56 -8.09
C ALA A 95 2.01 16.03 -8.96
N VAL A 96 2.46 15.17 -9.87
CA VAL A 96 3.45 15.54 -10.88
C VAL A 96 2.71 16.28 -11.98
N THR A 97 3.16 17.45 -12.34
CA THR A 97 2.51 18.32 -13.34
C THR A 97 1.03 18.55 -13.00
N PRO A 98 0.73 19.31 -11.88
CA PRO A 98 -0.64 19.55 -11.45
C PRO A 98 -1.53 20.12 -12.56
N GLY A 99 -2.72 19.55 -12.70
CA GLY A 99 -3.69 19.90 -13.74
C GLY A 99 -3.51 19.13 -15.05
N ALA A 100 -2.29 18.73 -15.41
CA ALA A 100 -2.02 17.98 -16.64
C ALA A 100 -1.94 16.47 -16.43
N ALA A 101 -1.21 16.01 -15.41
CA ALA A 101 -1.02 14.59 -15.10
C ALA A 101 -1.52 14.20 -13.69
N GLY A 102 -2.12 15.13 -12.96
CA GLY A 102 -2.73 14.82 -11.66
C GLY A 102 -3.31 16.03 -10.97
N LEU A 103 -4.17 15.75 -9.99
CA LEU A 103 -4.82 16.76 -9.14
C LEU A 103 -4.89 16.27 -7.70
N TYR A 104 -5.15 17.22 -6.79
CA TYR A 104 -5.40 16.90 -5.40
C TYR A 104 -6.89 16.75 -5.13
N LEU A 105 -7.21 15.79 -4.28
CA LEU A 105 -8.55 15.56 -3.77
C LEU A 105 -8.51 15.64 -2.23
N ASP A 106 -9.06 16.72 -1.70
CA ASP A 106 -9.09 16.93 -0.26
C ASP A 106 -10.37 16.34 0.37
N LEU A 107 -10.23 15.17 1.04
CA LEU A 107 -11.28 14.60 1.87
C LEU A 107 -11.31 15.19 3.28
N GLY A 108 -10.23 15.85 3.73
CA GLY A 108 -10.19 16.54 5.01
C GLY A 108 -11.20 17.69 5.11
N ARG A 109 -11.66 18.22 3.99
CA ARG A 109 -12.74 19.24 3.94
C ARG A 109 -14.08 18.76 4.50
N PHE A 110 -14.27 17.46 4.69
CA PHE A 110 -15.47 16.86 5.24
C PHE A 110 -15.43 16.62 6.75
N TYR A 111 -14.34 17.01 7.42
CA TYR A 111 -14.29 17.06 8.87
C TYR A 111 -15.13 18.20 9.44
N ASP A 112 -15.87 17.92 10.53
CA ASP A 112 -16.40 18.98 11.40
C ASP A 112 -15.26 19.52 12.27
N ARG A 113 -14.66 20.62 11.81
CA ARG A 113 -13.54 21.25 12.50
C ARG A 113 -13.89 21.73 13.90
N LEU A 114 -15.12 22.22 14.10
CA LEU A 114 -15.51 22.77 15.39
C LEU A 114 -15.73 21.65 16.42
N ALA A 115 -16.30 20.54 15.99
CA ALA A 115 -16.48 19.35 16.82
C ALA A 115 -15.15 18.63 17.14
N LEU A 116 -14.14 18.71 16.25
CA LEU A 116 -12.81 18.12 16.47
C LEU A 116 -11.90 18.98 17.39
N GLN A 117 -12.15 20.27 17.55
CA GLN A 117 -11.30 21.14 18.37
C GLN A 117 -11.16 20.66 19.83
N PRO A 118 -12.21 20.25 20.54
CA PRO A 118 -12.10 19.70 21.89
C PRO A 118 -11.24 18.43 21.96
N GLU A 119 -11.27 17.60 20.90
CA GLU A 119 -10.57 16.32 20.83
C GLU A 119 -9.05 16.47 20.53
N ARG A 120 -8.59 17.66 20.26
CA ARG A 120 -7.20 17.92 19.84
C ARG A 120 -6.15 17.27 20.74
N ARG A 121 -6.31 17.33 22.05
CA ARG A 121 -5.34 16.74 23.00
C ARG A 121 -5.31 15.22 22.92
N THR A 122 -6.47 14.60 22.83
CA THR A 122 -6.65 13.15 22.66
C THR A 122 -5.98 12.70 21.36
N ILE A 123 -6.27 13.39 20.26
CA ILE A 123 -5.69 13.13 18.93
C ILE A 123 -4.14 13.21 18.99
N GLU A 124 -3.58 14.30 19.52
CA GLU A 124 -2.14 14.48 19.61
C GLU A 124 -1.46 13.44 20.51
N GLN A 125 -2.13 12.98 21.58
CA GLN A 125 -1.62 11.91 22.44
C GLN A 125 -1.59 10.55 21.72
N LEU A 126 -2.67 10.19 21.06
CA LEU A 126 -2.75 8.96 20.28
C LEU A 126 -1.71 8.94 19.15
N GLN A 127 -1.56 10.04 18.42
CA GLN A 127 -0.56 10.20 17.36
C GLN A 127 0.87 10.00 17.90
N ARG A 128 1.22 10.63 19.03
CA ARG A 128 2.54 10.46 19.64
C ARG A 128 2.82 9.03 20.08
N ARG A 129 1.83 8.36 20.69
CA ARG A 129 1.96 6.98 21.15
C ARG A 129 2.13 6.03 19.97
N TYR A 130 1.29 6.12 18.99
CA TYR A 130 1.35 5.31 17.79
C TYR A 130 2.68 5.49 17.03
N GLN A 131 3.16 6.74 16.85
CA GLN A 131 4.44 7.01 16.24
C GLN A 131 5.63 6.49 17.06
N ALA A 132 5.53 6.46 18.40
CA ALA A 132 6.56 5.89 19.26
C ALA A 132 6.70 4.38 19.02
N LEU A 133 5.59 3.65 18.90
CA LEU A 133 5.61 2.21 18.60
C LEU A 133 6.22 1.91 17.23
N TYR A 134 5.92 2.72 16.20
CA TYR A 134 6.57 2.56 14.89
C TYR A 134 8.08 2.83 14.97
N ARG A 135 8.52 3.86 15.70
CA ARG A 135 9.96 4.11 15.89
C ARG A 135 10.65 2.95 16.58
N GLU A 136 10.03 2.35 17.60
CA GLU A 136 10.57 1.19 18.30
C GLU A 136 10.62 -0.05 17.37
N ALA A 137 9.56 -0.31 16.61
CA ALA A 137 9.53 -1.38 15.62
C ALA A 137 10.63 -1.20 14.57
N TYR A 138 10.82 0.01 14.05
CA TYR A 138 11.90 0.29 13.09
C TYR A 138 13.30 0.17 13.70
N ALA A 139 13.48 0.53 14.97
CA ALA A 139 14.76 0.31 15.65
C ALA A 139 15.09 -1.18 15.78
N LYS A 140 14.09 -2.01 16.10
CA LYS A 140 14.24 -3.47 16.13
C LYS A 140 14.52 -4.03 14.73
N LEU A 141 13.78 -3.60 13.71
CA LEU A 141 14.01 -4.01 12.32
C LEU A 141 15.41 -3.63 11.82
N ALA A 142 15.88 -2.41 12.12
CA ALA A 142 17.21 -1.95 11.71
C ALA A 142 18.36 -2.75 12.34
N ALA A 143 18.12 -3.40 13.47
CA ALA A 143 19.10 -4.27 14.12
C ALA A 143 19.19 -5.66 13.46
N LEU A 144 18.28 -5.99 12.52
CA LEU A 144 18.28 -7.27 11.85
C LEU A 144 19.30 -7.27 10.71
N ALA A 145 20.18 -8.26 10.71
CA ALA A 145 21.01 -8.54 9.54
C ALA A 145 20.29 -9.49 8.58
N PRO A 146 20.60 -9.46 7.28
CA PRO A 146 20.12 -10.48 6.35
C PRO A 146 20.70 -11.83 6.78
N ALA A 147 19.96 -12.58 7.53
CA ALA A 147 20.33 -13.92 7.95
C ALA A 147 19.31 -14.91 7.38
N ALA A 148 19.79 -16.11 7.11
CA ALA A 148 18.98 -17.16 6.53
C ALA A 148 17.83 -17.60 7.48
N CYS A 149 16.59 -17.14 7.31
CA CYS A 149 15.42 -17.54 8.10
C CYS A 149 14.20 -17.89 7.22
N ARG A 150 13.42 -18.89 7.56
CA ARG A 150 12.16 -19.23 6.90
C ARG A 150 11.02 -18.35 7.41
N LEU A 151 10.04 -18.05 6.58
CA LEU A 151 8.76 -17.52 7.03
C LEU A 151 8.15 -18.50 8.04
N PRO A 152 7.86 -18.08 9.29
CA PRO A 152 7.16 -18.94 10.21
C PRO A 152 5.78 -19.30 9.66
N ASP A 153 5.29 -20.48 9.98
CA ASP A 153 3.91 -20.88 9.75
C ASP A 153 3.02 -20.02 10.66
N ALA A 154 2.48 -18.94 10.08
CA ALA A 154 1.78 -17.91 10.83
C ALA A 154 0.27 -18.12 10.75
N ASP A 155 -0.44 -17.91 11.86
CA ASP A 155 -1.90 -17.86 11.89
C ASP A 155 -2.47 -16.69 11.06
N GLY A 156 -3.80 -16.61 10.90
CA GLY A 156 -4.42 -15.64 10.01
C GLY A 156 -4.15 -14.17 10.37
N ALA A 157 -3.96 -13.82 11.65
CA ALA A 157 -3.65 -12.45 12.09
C ALA A 157 -2.18 -12.13 11.81
N GLN A 158 -1.28 -13.04 12.14
CA GLN A 158 0.14 -12.93 11.87
C GLN A 158 0.43 -12.88 10.36
N ARG A 159 -0.32 -13.63 9.54
CA ARG A 159 -0.21 -13.56 8.07
C ARG A 159 -0.54 -12.18 7.51
N ARG A 160 -1.52 -11.48 8.06
CA ARG A 160 -1.85 -10.11 7.64
C ARG A 160 -0.71 -9.15 7.95
N PHE A 161 -0.16 -9.20 9.18
CA PHE A 161 0.99 -8.39 9.55
C PHE A 161 2.25 -8.77 8.75
N LEU A 162 2.45 -10.04 8.50
CA LEU A 162 3.52 -10.51 7.65
C LEU A 162 3.40 -9.94 6.24
N ARG A 163 2.21 -9.94 5.63
CA ARG A 163 1.97 -9.29 4.34
C ARG A 163 2.24 -7.79 4.39
N ALA A 164 1.91 -7.11 5.47
CA ALA A 164 2.17 -5.68 5.66
C ALA A 164 3.66 -5.37 5.83
N VAL A 165 4.39 -6.22 6.55
CA VAL A 165 5.86 -6.11 6.70
C VAL A 165 6.55 -6.47 5.40
N THR A 166 5.99 -7.44 4.67
CA THR A 166 6.53 -7.98 3.44
C THR A 166 5.96 -7.26 2.21
N CYS A 167 6.04 -5.95 2.19
CA CYS A 167 5.66 -5.21 0.99
C CYS A 167 6.61 -5.54 -0.16
N ARG A 168 6.03 -5.95 -1.24
CA ARG A 168 6.74 -6.20 -2.49
C ARG A 168 6.20 -5.24 -3.52
N GLY A 169 6.84 -5.03 -4.61
CA GLY A 169 6.26 -4.34 -5.73
C GLY A 169 4.91 -5.01 -6.09
N LEU A 170 4.74 -5.51 -7.24
CA LEU A 170 3.50 -6.19 -7.62
C LEU A 170 3.32 -7.51 -6.83
N PHE A 171 2.16 -7.66 -6.15
CA PHE A 171 1.81 -8.87 -5.42
C PHE A 171 0.51 -9.46 -5.99
N GLN A 172 0.61 -10.55 -6.71
CA GLN A 172 -0.56 -11.35 -7.09
C GLN A 172 -0.81 -12.43 -6.04
N SER A 173 -2.07 -12.73 -5.77
CA SER A 173 -2.48 -13.81 -4.85
C SER A 173 -2.03 -15.20 -5.32
N ALA A 174 -1.71 -15.33 -6.61
CA ALA A 174 -1.01 -16.47 -7.20
C ALA A 174 0.04 -15.95 -8.18
N PRO A 175 1.18 -16.65 -8.36
CA PRO A 175 2.08 -16.31 -9.45
C PRO A 175 1.28 -16.42 -10.77
N PRO A 176 1.58 -15.56 -11.76
CA PRO A 176 0.95 -15.69 -13.07
C PRO A 176 1.14 -17.13 -13.59
N ALA A 177 0.15 -17.66 -14.28
CA ALA A 177 0.23 -18.99 -14.87
C ALA A 177 1.46 -19.06 -15.80
N GLY A 178 2.45 -19.88 -15.44
CA GLY A 178 3.70 -20.03 -16.19
C GLY A 178 4.67 -20.94 -15.45
N ALA A 179 5.69 -21.41 -16.15
CA ALA A 179 6.71 -22.26 -15.56
C ALA A 179 7.57 -21.42 -14.57
N VAL A 180 7.65 -21.87 -13.33
CA VAL A 180 8.57 -21.31 -12.32
C VAL A 180 9.96 -21.86 -12.59
N GLN A 181 10.94 -20.99 -12.78
CA GLN A 181 12.33 -21.36 -12.95
C GLN A 181 13.17 -20.82 -11.79
N LEU A 182 13.89 -21.70 -11.14
CA LEU A 182 14.87 -21.30 -10.12
C LEU A 182 16.16 -20.83 -10.76
N VAL A 183 16.65 -19.68 -10.31
CA VAL A 183 17.86 -19.04 -10.82
C VAL A 183 18.72 -18.52 -9.66
N SER A 184 19.98 -18.23 -9.93
CA SER A 184 20.85 -17.56 -8.95
C SER A 184 20.45 -16.10 -8.74
N ALA A 185 20.91 -15.49 -7.65
CA ALA A 185 20.69 -14.08 -7.38
C ALA A 185 21.29 -13.16 -8.49
N VAL A 186 22.41 -13.55 -9.06
CA VAL A 186 23.07 -12.79 -10.14
C VAL A 186 22.22 -12.83 -11.42
N GLU A 187 21.71 -14.01 -11.77
CA GLU A 187 20.81 -14.15 -12.94
C GLU A 187 19.51 -13.37 -12.72
N LEU A 188 19.00 -13.37 -11.49
CA LEU A 188 17.76 -12.65 -11.16
C LEU A 188 17.90 -11.13 -11.36
N GLU A 189 19.03 -10.54 -10.95
CA GLU A 189 19.31 -9.11 -11.18
C GLU A 189 19.48 -8.79 -12.69
N ALA A 190 20.08 -9.70 -13.46
CA ALA A 190 20.17 -9.54 -14.92
C ALA A 190 18.76 -9.60 -15.58
N LEU A 191 17.88 -10.48 -15.10
CA LEU A 191 16.50 -10.59 -15.58
C LEU A 191 15.67 -9.37 -15.21
N ARG A 192 15.87 -8.81 -14.02
CA ARG A 192 15.23 -7.58 -13.56
C ARG A 192 15.53 -6.38 -14.47
N ALA A 193 16.72 -6.31 -15.02
CA ALA A 193 17.13 -5.22 -15.92
C ALA A 193 16.49 -5.30 -17.33
N ARG A 194 15.77 -6.37 -17.65
CA ARG A 194 15.14 -6.54 -18.97
C ARG A 194 13.91 -5.63 -19.15
N PRO A 195 13.68 -5.09 -20.36
CA PRO A 195 12.50 -4.30 -20.66
C PRO A 195 11.20 -5.04 -20.35
N GLY A 196 10.27 -4.37 -19.67
CA GLY A 196 8.98 -4.95 -19.29
C GLY A 196 9.02 -5.97 -18.15
N ALA A 197 10.18 -6.16 -17.50
CA ALA A 197 10.27 -7.03 -16.34
C ALA A 197 9.46 -6.47 -15.17
N VAL A 198 8.72 -7.35 -14.49
CA VAL A 198 8.07 -7.08 -13.21
C VAL A 198 8.85 -7.82 -12.13
N TRP A 199 9.32 -7.14 -11.11
CA TRP A 199 10.16 -7.76 -10.09
C TRP A 199 9.55 -7.62 -8.69
N TYR A 200 9.89 -8.58 -7.85
CA TYR A 200 9.40 -8.70 -6.48
C TYR A 200 10.57 -8.55 -5.54
N GLN A 201 10.52 -7.57 -4.66
CA GLN A 201 11.56 -7.34 -3.66
C GLN A 201 11.25 -8.05 -2.36
N ASN A 202 12.31 -8.39 -1.64
CA ASN A 202 12.15 -8.93 -0.30
C ASN A 202 11.51 -7.86 0.60
N PRO A 203 10.48 -8.23 1.32
CA PRO A 203 9.67 -7.30 2.07
C PRO A 203 10.36 -6.68 3.28
N LEU A 204 11.34 -7.35 3.85
CA LEU A 204 12.16 -6.85 4.96
C LEU A 204 13.45 -6.22 4.48
N PHE A 205 14.05 -6.79 3.43
CA PHE A 205 15.33 -6.40 2.86
C PHE A 205 15.09 -5.85 1.44
N PRO A 206 14.67 -4.59 1.29
CA PRO A 206 14.16 -4.07 0.02
C PRO A 206 15.21 -3.96 -1.10
N ASP A 207 16.48 -4.20 -0.78
CA ASP A 207 17.54 -4.28 -1.77
C ASP A 207 17.68 -5.67 -2.40
N VAL A 208 16.99 -6.66 -1.86
CA VAL A 208 17.04 -8.05 -2.34
C VAL A 208 15.88 -8.31 -3.28
N THR A 209 16.15 -8.65 -4.53
CA THR A 209 15.16 -9.13 -5.48
C THR A 209 14.89 -10.61 -5.22
N GLU A 210 13.64 -11.01 -5.03
CA GLU A 210 13.26 -12.41 -4.79
C GLU A 210 12.76 -13.11 -6.04
N ALA A 211 12.11 -12.36 -6.93
CA ALA A 211 11.56 -12.93 -8.15
C ALA A 211 11.44 -11.89 -9.25
N VAL A 212 11.40 -12.38 -10.49
CA VAL A 212 11.14 -11.58 -11.70
C VAL A 212 10.12 -12.31 -12.56
N TRP A 213 9.09 -11.59 -12.99
CA TRP A 213 8.15 -12.02 -14.00
C TRP A 213 8.44 -11.32 -15.32
N LEU A 214 8.54 -12.07 -16.40
CA LEU A 214 8.70 -11.58 -17.77
C LEU A 214 7.41 -11.84 -18.54
N PRO A 215 6.48 -10.85 -18.63
CA PRO A 215 5.18 -11.03 -19.29
C PRO A 215 5.30 -11.50 -20.74
N GLY A 216 6.28 -10.95 -21.50
CA GLY A 216 6.51 -11.30 -22.90
C GLY A 216 6.94 -12.76 -23.14
N GLU A 217 7.45 -13.43 -22.10
CA GLU A 217 7.87 -14.84 -22.15
C GLU A 217 6.92 -15.75 -21.35
N ALA A 218 5.96 -15.20 -20.65
CA ALA A 218 5.09 -15.90 -19.68
C ALA A 218 5.90 -16.76 -18.70
N ARG A 219 7.05 -16.25 -18.21
CA ARG A 219 7.97 -16.96 -17.32
C ARG A 219 8.16 -16.22 -16.01
N TYR A 220 8.14 -16.99 -14.91
CA TYR A 220 8.38 -16.53 -13.57
C TYR A 220 9.69 -17.12 -13.06
N TYR A 221 10.64 -16.23 -12.76
CA TYR A 221 11.96 -16.59 -12.25
C TYR A 221 12.00 -16.29 -10.76
N ARG A 222 12.50 -17.23 -9.97
CA ARG A 222 12.62 -17.09 -8.52
C ARG A 222 14.06 -17.30 -8.11
N GLY A 223 14.56 -16.39 -7.27
CA GLY A 223 15.86 -16.49 -6.64
C GLY A 223 15.86 -17.44 -5.43
N PRO A 224 17.02 -17.57 -4.75
CA PRO A 224 17.13 -18.29 -3.50
C PRO A 224 16.17 -17.70 -2.44
N ASP A 225 15.61 -18.54 -1.57
CA ASP A 225 14.82 -18.07 -0.45
C ASP A 225 15.69 -17.23 0.50
N THR A 226 15.24 -16.01 0.79
CA THR A 226 15.85 -15.17 1.82
C THR A 226 15.17 -15.48 3.14
N PRO A 227 15.89 -16.01 4.10
CA PRO A 227 15.35 -16.37 5.37
C PRO A 227 14.99 -15.16 6.23
N LEU A 228 13.89 -15.20 6.97
CA LEU A 228 13.46 -14.15 7.87
C LEU A 228 13.97 -14.37 9.28
N PRO A 229 14.40 -13.33 9.98
CA PRO A 229 14.73 -13.37 11.40
C PRO A 229 13.47 -13.55 12.27
N GLU A 230 13.66 -13.77 13.57
CA GLU A 230 12.58 -13.73 14.55
C GLU A 230 11.96 -12.33 14.61
N LEU A 231 10.65 -12.23 14.42
CA LEU A 231 9.90 -10.97 14.26
C LEU A 231 8.75 -10.80 15.26
N SER A 232 8.57 -11.69 16.24
CA SER A 232 7.44 -11.64 17.16
C SER A 232 7.32 -10.30 17.90
N ASP A 233 8.45 -9.76 18.36
CA ASP A 233 8.49 -8.44 19.00
C ASP A 233 8.05 -7.31 18.06
N VAL A 234 8.52 -7.36 16.82
CA VAL A 234 8.16 -6.35 15.80
C VAL A 234 6.67 -6.45 15.50
N PHE A 235 6.13 -7.66 15.33
CA PHE A 235 4.70 -7.87 15.10
C PHE A 235 3.85 -7.40 16.28
N SER A 236 4.29 -7.62 17.50
CA SER A 236 3.60 -7.09 18.69
C SER A 236 3.53 -5.57 18.69
N LEU A 237 4.64 -4.90 18.38
CA LEU A 237 4.68 -3.43 18.30
C LEU A 237 3.79 -2.88 17.16
N LEU A 238 3.83 -3.52 15.99
CA LEU A 238 2.98 -3.12 14.86
C LEU A 238 1.49 -3.36 15.14
N ALA A 239 1.14 -4.45 15.85
CA ALA A 239 -0.22 -4.71 16.29
C ALA A 239 -0.72 -3.65 17.28
N GLN A 240 0.10 -3.27 18.26
CA GLN A 240 -0.21 -2.19 19.20
C GLN A 240 -0.34 -0.84 18.48
N ALA A 241 0.53 -0.55 17.52
CA ALA A 241 0.44 0.66 16.72
C ALA A 241 -0.86 0.71 15.91
N LYS A 242 -1.28 -0.43 15.30
CA LYS A 242 -2.56 -0.52 14.60
C LYS A 242 -3.74 -0.28 15.54
N ALA A 243 -3.74 -0.87 16.74
CA ALA A 243 -4.80 -0.64 17.72
C ALA A 243 -4.93 0.85 18.10
N LEU A 244 -3.80 1.54 18.33
CA LEU A 244 -3.83 2.98 18.59
C LEU A 244 -4.28 3.81 17.38
N HIS A 245 -3.99 3.35 16.17
CA HIS A 245 -4.48 3.98 14.95
C HIS A 245 -6.01 3.82 14.84
N ASP A 246 -6.55 2.66 15.19
CA ASP A 246 -8.00 2.42 15.21
C ASP A 246 -8.70 3.29 16.28
N GLU A 247 -8.09 3.45 17.47
CA GLU A 247 -8.57 4.39 18.48
C GLU A 247 -8.58 5.83 17.91
N LEU A 248 -7.53 6.22 17.19
CA LEU A 248 -7.44 7.53 16.57
C LEU A 248 -8.53 7.74 15.51
N GLU A 249 -8.78 6.75 14.65
CA GLU A 249 -9.88 6.80 13.68
C GLU A 249 -11.25 6.88 14.36
N ALA A 250 -11.45 6.16 15.47
CA ALA A 250 -12.67 6.22 16.25
C ALA A 250 -12.97 7.62 16.83
N VAL A 251 -11.93 8.40 17.14
CA VAL A 251 -12.10 9.81 17.54
C VAL A 251 -12.52 10.68 16.35
N TYR A 252 -11.99 10.44 15.15
CA TYR A 252 -12.33 11.23 13.96
C TYR A 252 -13.68 10.88 13.35
N ASN A 253 -14.04 9.60 13.30
CA ASN A 253 -15.18 9.08 12.56
C ASN A 253 -16.53 9.78 12.88
N PRO A 254 -16.88 10.09 14.14
CA PRO A 254 -18.14 10.80 14.44
C PRO A 254 -18.21 12.22 13.87
N HIS A 255 -17.07 12.76 13.47
CA HIS A 255 -16.90 14.14 13.01
C HIS A 255 -16.57 14.23 11.51
N VAL A 256 -16.88 13.16 10.75
CA VAL A 256 -16.73 13.11 9.30
C VAL A 256 -18.09 13.02 8.62
N ASP A 257 -18.35 13.86 7.66
CA ASP A 257 -19.52 13.75 6.79
C ASP A 257 -19.32 12.66 5.73
N PHE A 258 -19.47 11.40 6.13
CA PHE A 258 -19.34 10.25 5.24
C PHE A 258 -20.35 10.27 4.09
N ALA A 259 -21.55 10.84 4.28
CA ALA A 259 -22.53 10.94 3.20
C ALA A 259 -21.96 11.73 2.02
N ARG A 260 -21.28 12.84 2.31
CA ARG A 260 -20.62 13.65 1.28
C ARG A 260 -19.37 12.99 0.71
N VAL A 261 -18.62 12.23 1.52
CA VAL A 261 -17.48 11.42 1.03
C VAL A 261 -17.96 10.39 0.00
N TYR A 262 -19.01 9.64 0.31
CA TYR A 262 -19.58 8.65 -0.60
C TYR A 262 -20.23 9.30 -1.84
N ALA A 263 -20.96 10.40 -1.67
CA ALA A 263 -21.49 11.14 -2.81
C ALA A 263 -20.40 11.59 -3.79
N LEU A 264 -19.26 12.06 -3.26
CA LEU A 264 -18.12 12.44 -4.06
C LEU A 264 -17.48 11.21 -4.74
N ALA A 265 -17.35 10.07 -4.05
CA ALA A 265 -16.84 8.83 -4.64
C ALA A 265 -17.71 8.35 -5.81
N HIS A 266 -19.03 8.37 -5.65
CA HIS A 266 -19.97 8.03 -6.72
C HIS A 266 -19.89 9.00 -7.90
N ALA A 267 -19.74 10.31 -7.63
CA ALA A 267 -19.56 11.30 -8.69
C ALA A 267 -18.28 11.05 -9.51
N HIS A 268 -17.16 10.73 -8.83
CA HIS A 268 -15.91 10.34 -9.49
C HIS A 268 -16.05 9.03 -10.27
N ALA A 269 -16.75 8.04 -9.74
CA ALA A 269 -17.01 6.79 -10.44
C ALA A 269 -17.85 7.05 -11.73
N LEU A 270 -18.90 7.85 -11.66
CA LEU A 270 -19.70 8.21 -12.82
C LEU A 270 -18.88 8.99 -13.86
N GLN A 271 -18.08 9.95 -13.43
CA GLN A 271 -17.23 10.72 -14.35
C GLN A 271 -16.19 9.84 -15.04
N LEU A 272 -15.63 8.87 -14.34
CA LEU A 272 -14.58 7.97 -14.83
C LEU A 272 -15.13 6.90 -15.78
N LEU A 273 -16.34 6.41 -15.51
CA LEU A 273 -16.90 5.22 -16.16
C LEU A 273 -17.98 5.53 -17.23
N GLY A 274 -18.40 6.77 -17.33
CA GLY A 274 -19.43 7.26 -18.29
C GLY A 274 -20.82 6.85 -17.83
#